data_23aeb25d30a51b4ef8991c127b4995d2
#
_entry.id   23aeb25d30a51b4ef8991c127b4995d2
#
_cell.length_a   1.000
_cell.length_b   1.000
_cell.length_c   1.000
_cell.angle_alpha   90.00
_cell.angle_beta   90.00
_cell.angle_gamma   90.00
#
_symmetry.space_group_name_H-M   'P 1'
#
loop_
_entity.id
_entity.type
_entity.pdbx_description
1 polymer ?
#
loop_
_entity_poly.entity_id
_entity_poly.type
_entity_poly.pdbx_seq_one_letter_code
_entity_poly.pdbx_strand_id
1 'polypeptide(L)'
;MNNEHNPHFHIPRFHVAHQAFEEADTAFARENLAELDQEFPRPELREPSTQYLRTLGCPEKYIPLIKQLNTPWEIQAYIDQHFKYDHSNATRGFVGILETKENSAHCFEGAMFAYTLLWLHGWKPGIVLLQAGDNKYGEDHNIVPYRYGNRLGAIAMSAWETLKGKPPVYPSLRDLVLGGYYFPFTSELEPYQGVWNLVGYSDKIDLVEKFGTDWMFRAGEKALQDIYDYYARDLMCTHLFNGSRYRYIDEKPGADSLEGGRER
;
A
#
# COMPACT_ATOMS: atom_id res chain seq x y z
N MET A 1 34.65 3.14 7.88
CA MET A 1 34.02 4.46 7.72
C MET A 1 32.65 4.34 8.35
N ASN A 2 32.45 5.09 9.44
CA ASN A 2 31.30 4.96 10.32
C ASN A 2 30.03 5.47 9.61
N ASN A 3 29.03 4.59 9.49
CA ASN A 3 27.67 5.01 9.19
C ASN A 3 27.11 5.73 10.41
N GLU A 4 27.25 7.04 10.44
CA GLU A 4 26.58 7.87 11.43
C GLU A 4 25.07 7.80 11.15
N HIS A 5 24.34 7.30 12.14
CA HIS A 5 22.90 7.30 12.21
C HIS A 5 22.35 8.69 11.91
N ASN A 6 21.49 8.76 10.91
CA ASN A 6 20.69 9.95 10.65
C ASN A 6 19.66 10.11 11.81
N PRO A 7 19.79 11.12 12.68
CA PRO A 7 19.01 11.22 13.92
C PRO A 7 17.55 11.65 13.73
N HIS A 8 17.08 11.81 12.49
CA HIS A 8 15.77 12.40 12.22
C HIS A 8 14.60 11.41 12.09
N PHE A 9 14.86 10.08 12.18
CA PHE A 9 13.81 9.07 12.06
C PHE A 9 13.65 8.19 13.30
N HIS A 10 13.53 8.81 14.45
CA HIS A 10 13.06 8.12 15.64
C HIS A 10 11.52 8.09 15.59
N ILE A 11 10.94 7.12 14.89
CA ILE A 11 9.53 6.79 15.03
C ILE A 11 9.45 5.74 16.15
N PRO A 12 9.07 6.12 17.38
CA PRO A 12 9.09 5.22 18.53
C PRO A 12 8.27 3.93 18.33
N ARG A 13 7.23 3.99 17.49
CA ARG A 13 6.37 2.84 17.16
C ARG A 13 7.08 1.73 16.38
N PHE A 14 8.12 2.06 15.59
CA PHE A 14 8.88 1.06 14.86
C PHE A 14 9.83 0.25 15.78
N HIS A 15 10.36 0.84 16.81
CA HIS A 15 11.32 0.18 17.72
C HIS A 15 10.64 -0.79 18.71
N VAL A 16 9.50 -0.41 19.26
CA VAL A 16 8.76 -1.27 20.22
C VAL A 16 8.19 -2.50 19.55
N ALA A 17 7.71 -2.39 18.31
CA ALA A 17 7.22 -3.53 17.54
C ALA A 17 8.36 -4.50 17.19
N HIS A 18 9.55 -4.02 16.86
CA HIS A 18 10.68 -4.86 16.47
C HIS A 18 11.12 -5.83 17.59
N GLN A 19 11.26 -5.37 18.82
CA GLN A 19 11.70 -6.20 19.95
C GLN A 19 10.66 -7.24 20.39
N ALA A 20 9.38 -6.90 20.41
CA ALA A 20 8.33 -7.81 20.86
C ALA A 20 8.08 -8.98 19.89
N PHE A 21 8.42 -8.82 18.60
CA PHE A 21 8.19 -9.83 17.57
C PHE A 21 9.39 -10.75 17.32
N GLU A 22 10.60 -10.36 17.66
CA GLU A 22 11.79 -11.22 17.50
C GLU A 22 11.72 -12.48 18.39
N GLU A 23 11.09 -12.40 19.55
CA GLU A 23 11.03 -13.50 20.52
C GLU A 23 9.88 -14.51 20.26
N ALA A 24 8.75 -14.07 19.68
CA ALA A 24 7.59 -14.95 19.43
C ALA A 24 7.66 -15.78 18.15
N ASP A 25 8.72 -15.66 17.35
CA ASP A 25 8.60 -15.77 15.90
C ASP A 25 9.31 -16.91 15.19
N THR A 26 10.06 -17.74 15.90
CA THR A 26 10.91 -18.72 15.21
C THR A 26 10.16 -19.93 14.65
N ALA A 27 9.00 -20.29 15.17
CA ALA A 27 8.22 -21.43 14.68
C ALA A 27 7.22 -21.02 13.58
N PHE A 28 6.44 -19.96 13.82
CA PHE A 28 5.38 -19.48 12.90
C PHE A 28 5.96 -18.86 11.61
N ALA A 29 7.10 -18.18 11.72
CA ALA A 29 7.75 -17.57 10.56
C ALA A 29 8.29 -18.63 9.57
N ARG A 30 8.64 -19.84 10.03
CA ARG A 30 9.17 -20.87 9.15
C ARG A 30 8.11 -21.46 8.22
N GLU A 31 6.86 -21.57 8.66
CA GLU A 31 5.77 -22.13 7.85
C GLU A 31 5.34 -21.19 6.72
N ASN A 32 5.43 -19.87 6.94
CA ASN A 32 4.99 -18.88 5.96
C ASN A 32 6.12 -18.28 5.10
N LEU A 33 7.38 -18.63 5.37
CA LEU A 33 8.52 -18.06 4.62
C LEU A 33 8.52 -18.42 3.13
N ALA A 34 8.12 -19.63 2.77
CA ALA A 34 8.10 -20.05 1.37
C ALA A 34 7.02 -19.31 0.58
N GLU A 35 5.85 -19.11 1.17
CA GLU A 35 4.76 -18.32 0.59
C GLU A 35 5.17 -16.84 0.48
N LEU A 36 5.74 -16.28 1.55
CA LEU A 36 6.26 -14.92 1.56
C LEU A 36 7.39 -14.72 0.53
N ASP A 37 8.30 -15.70 0.37
CA ASP A 37 9.38 -15.63 -0.63
C ASP A 37 8.83 -15.64 -2.06
N GLN A 38 7.72 -16.35 -2.29
CA GLN A 38 7.04 -16.39 -3.58
C GLN A 38 6.27 -15.10 -3.87
N GLU A 39 5.44 -14.67 -2.96
CA GLU A 39 4.55 -13.52 -3.16
C GLU A 39 5.29 -12.18 -3.02
N PHE A 40 6.18 -12.08 -2.02
CA PHE A 40 6.98 -10.89 -1.75
C PHE A 40 8.47 -11.26 -1.72
N PRO A 41 9.11 -11.43 -2.87
CA PRO A 41 10.52 -11.77 -2.92
C PRO A 41 11.36 -10.68 -2.24
N ARG A 42 12.52 -11.08 -1.74
CA ARG A 42 13.44 -10.15 -1.06
C ARG A 42 13.85 -9.01 -2.00
N PRO A 43 13.94 -7.77 -1.50
CA PRO A 43 14.33 -6.65 -2.32
C PRO A 43 15.77 -6.80 -2.81
N GLU A 44 15.99 -6.42 -4.05
CA GLU A 44 17.31 -6.26 -4.65
C GLU A 44 17.62 -4.77 -4.75
N LEU A 45 17.96 -4.17 -3.60
CA LEU A 45 18.11 -2.73 -3.47
C LEU A 45 19.12 -2.17 -4.46
N ARG A 46 18.74 -1.07 -5.11
CA ARG A 46 19.55 -0.35 -6.10
C ARG A 46 19.26 1.13 -6.06
N GLU A 47 20.20 1.94 -6.45
CA GLU A 47 19.99 3.35 -6.74
C GLU A 47 19.78 3.52 -8.24
N PRO A 48 18.65 4.05 -8.72
CA PRO A 48 18.41 4.26 -10.13
C PRO A 48 19.38 5.34 -10.66
N SER A 49 20.08 5.03 -11.76
CA SER A 49 20.95 6.02 -12.38
C SER A 49 20.12 7.15 -13.00
N THR A 50 20.69 8.36 -13.04
CA THR A 50 20.07 9.51 -13.70
C THR A 50 19.71 9.20 -15.15
N GLN A 51 20.60 8.50 -15.86
CA GLN A 51 20.35 8.11 -17.25
C GLN A 51 19.16 7.14 -17.37
N TYR A 52 19.05 6.18 -16.47
CA TYR A 52 17.92 5.25 -16.43
C TYR A 52 16.59 5.97 -16.18
N LEU A 53 16.56 6.91 -15.21
CA LEU A 53 15.36 7.71 -14.95
C LEU A 53 14.95 8.55 -16.17
N ARG A 54 15.91 9.09 -16.92
CA ARG A 54 15.64 9.79 -18.19
C ARG A 54 15.02 8.88 -19.25
N THR A 55 15.48 7.64 -19.37
CA THR A 55 14.90 6.68 -20.32
C THR A 55 13.46 6.33 -19.98
N LEU A 56 13.08 6.40 -18.70
CA LEU A 56 11.70 6.23 -18.24
C LEU A 56 10.83 7.49 -18.41
N GLY A 57 11.40 8.60 -18.88
CA GLY A 57 10.70 9.87 -19.07
C GLY A 57 10.57 10.72 -17.80
N CYS A 58 11.38 10.43 -16.77
CA CYS A 58 11.39 11.21 -15.54
C CYS A 58 11.86 12.66 -15.80
N PRO A 59 11.07 13.67 -15.41
CA PRO A 59 11.51 15.06 -15.50
C PRO A 59 12.70 15.33 -14.57
N GLU A 60 13.70 16.06 -15.07
CA GLU A 60 14.96 16.34 -14.35
C GLU A 60 14.75 16.89 -12.94
N LYS A 61 13.77 17.74 -12.75
CA LYS A 61 13.45 18.37 -11.46
C LYS A 61 13.08 17.37 -10.35
N TYR A 62 12.64 16.14 -10.70
CA TYR A 62 12.24 15.11 -9.73
C TYR A 62 13.32 14.07 -9.47
N ILE A 63 14.40 14.04 -10.24
CA ILE A 63 15.50 13.08 -10.05
C ILE A 63 16.11 13.16 -8.64
N PRO A 64 16.38 14.34 -8.07
CA PRO A 64 16.87 14.44 -6.69
C PRO A 64 15.90 13.86 -5.66
N LEU A 65 14.60 14.13 -5.80
CA LEU A 65 13.57 13.60 -4.92
C LEU A 65 13.53 12.07 -4.97
N ILE A 66 13.54 11.48 -6.18
CA ILE A 66 13.53 10.03 -6.35
C ILE A 66 14.74 9.39 -5.66
N LYS A 67 15.94 9.96 -5.83
CA LYS A 67 17.15 9.46 -5.20
C LYS A 67 17.16 9.58 -3.67
N GLN A 68 16.49 10.57 -3.14
CA GLN A 68 16.34 10.80 -1.71
C GLN A 68 15.36 9.79 -1.08
N LEU A 69 14.23 9.52 -1.72
CA LEU A 69 13.16 8.67 -1.21
C LEU A 69 13.42 7.21 -1.59
N ASN A 70 14.37 6.55 -0.95
CA ASN A 70 14.84 5.22 -1.33
C ASN A 70 14.38 4.09 -0.40
N THR A 71 13.72 4.42 0.71
CA THR A 71 13.21 3.46 1.68
C THR A 71 11.70 3.62 1.89
N PRO A 72 10.98 2.55 2.27
CA PRO A 72 9.54 2.62 2.53
C PRO A 72 9.16 3.67 3.58
N TRP A 73 9.95 3.82 4.64
CA TRP A 73 9.68 4.78 5.70
C TRP A 73 9.93 6.23 5.30
N GLU A 74 10.94 6.51 4.45
CA GLU A 74 11.14 7.84 3.88
C GLU A 74 10.00 8.22 2.94
N ILE A 75 9.54 7.27 2.12
CA ILE A 75 8.40 7.47 1.22
C ILE A 75 7.13 7.74 2.02
N GLN A 76 6.84 6.92 3.05
CA GLN A 76 5.69 7.15 3.92
C GLN A 76 5.76 8.50 4.62
N ALA A 77 6.92 8.84 5.19
CA ALA A 77 7.12 10.13 5.85
C ALA A 77 6.92 11.31 4.89
N TYR A 78 7.39 11.18 3.64
CA TYR A 78 7.18 12.20 2.62
C TYR A 78 5.70 12.38 2.29
N ILE A 79 4.96 11.28 2.10
CA ILE A 79 3.51 11.33 1.88
C ILE A 79 2.81 12.03 3.04
N ASP A 80 3.09 11.63 4.27
CA ASP A 80 2.44 12.18 5.46
C ASP A 80 2.73 13.66 5.70
N GLN A 81 3.90 14.14 5.30
CA GLN A 81 4.34 15.51 5.52
C GLN A 81 3.98 16.46 4.38
N HIS A 82 3.91 15.95 3.15
CA HIS A 82 3.83 16.80 1.97
C HIS A 82 2.53 16.67 1.19
N PHE A 83 1.76 15.58 1.39
CA PHE A 83 0.51 15.40 0.67
C PHE A 83 -0.68 15.68 1.57
N LYS A 84 -1.66 16.40 1.01
CA LYS A 84 -3.00 16.52 1.59
C LYS A 84 -3.90 15.45 0.97
N TYR A 85 -4.80 14.89 1.77
CA TYR A 85 -5.76 13.94 1.23
C TYR A 85 -6.76 14.64 0.30
N ASP A 86 -6.91 14.09 -0.90
CA ASP A 86 -7.82 14.58 -1.93
C ASP A 86 -9.06 13.69 -1.99
N HIS A 87 -10.21 14.27 -1.76
CA HIS A 87 -11.51 13.58 -1.85
C HIS A 87 -12.10 13.61 -3.27
N SER A 88 -11.38 14.17 -4.24
CA SER A 88 -11.80 14.12 -5.64
C SER A 88 -11.52 12.75 -6.25
N ASN A 89 -12.20 12.44 -7.35
CA ASN A 89 -11.97 11.22 -8.14
C ASN A 89 -10.88 11.45 -9.21
N ALA A 90 -9.89 12.31 -8.96
CA ALA A 90 -8.81 12.54 -9.89
C ALA A 90 -7.90 11.29 -9.97
N THR A 91 -7.38 11.02 -11.16
CA THR A 91 -6.41 9.93 -11.37
C THR A 91 -5.13 10.51 -11.93
N ARG A 92 -4.20 10.82 -11.03
CA ARG A 92 -2.91 11.42 -11.37
C ARG A 92 -1.77 10.46 -11.07
N GLY A 93 -0.76 10.46 -11.91
CA GLY A 93 0.47 9.71 -11.65
C GLY A 93 1.48 10.52 -10.86
N PHE A 94 2.69 9.97 -10.72
CA PHE A 94 3.79 10.55 -9.96
C PHE A 94 4.01 12.04 -10.23
N VAL A 95 4.11 12.43 -11.51
CA VAL A 95 4.31 13.82 -11.92
C VAL A 95 3.08 14.68 -11.62
N GLY A 96 1.90 14.17 -11.97
CA GLY A 96 0.65 14.90 -11.79
C GLY A 96 0.36 15.23 -10.34
N ILE A 97 0.65 14.33 -9.41
CA ILE A 97 0.50 14.56 -7.96
C ILE A 97 1.41 15.71 -7.50
N LEU A 98 2.69 15.65 -7.90
CA LEU A 98 3.71 16.65 -7.50
C LEU A 98 3.50 18.02 -8.16
N GLU A 99 2.67 18.13 -9.18
CA GLU A 99 2.33 19.37 -9.88
C GLU A 99 0.99 19.97 -9.44
N THR A 100 0.26 19.30 -8.55
CA THR A 100 -0.94 19.91 -7.97
C THR A 100 -0.57 21.08 -7.09
N LYS A 101 -1.42 22.10 -7.05
CA LYS A 101 -1.18 23.32 -6.25
C LYS A 101 -0.97 23.04 -4.76
N GLU A 102 -1.58 21.96 -4.26
CA GLU A 102 -1.58 21.61 -2.84
C GLU A 102 -0.85 20.31 -2.53
N ASN A 103 -0.16 19.70 -3.51
CA ASN A 103 0.41 18.37 -3.39
C ASN A 103 -0.63 17.37 -2.83
N SER A 104 -1.81 17.34 -3.45
CA SER A 104 -2.91 16.52 -2.96
C SER A 104 -2.99 15.19 -3.71
N ALA A 105 -3.34 14.12 -2.99
CA ALA A 105 -3.56 12.79 -3.56
C ALA A 105 -4.58 12.02 -2.72
N HIS A 106 -5.30 11.09 -3.33
CA HIS A 106 -6.10 10.11 -2.60
C HIS A 106 -5.35 8.77 -2.45
N CYS A 107 -5.96 7.75 -1.84
CA CYS A 107 -5.29 6.50 -1.50
C CYS A 107 -4.67 5.79 -2.71
N PHE A 108 -5.37 5.72 -3.86
CA PHE A 108 -4.85 5.11 -5.08
C PHE A 108 -3.66 5.89 -5.65
N GLU A 109 -3.75 7.21 -5.72
CA GLU A 109 -2.66 8.07 -6.22
C GLU A 109 -1.42 7.97 -5.33
N GLY A 110 -1.61 8.00 -4.00
CA GLY A 110 -0.54 7.77 -3.02
C GLY A 110 0.11 6.39 -3.18
N ALA A 111 -0.70 5.37 -3.47
CA ALA A 111 -0.19 4.03 -3.77
C ALA A 111 0.63 4.00 -5.07
N MET A 112 0.19 4.68 -6.13
CA MET A 112 0.94 4.79 -7.39
C MET A 112 2.28 5.50 -7.20
N PHE A 113 2.30 6.57 -6.41
CA PHE A 113 3.52 7.29 -6.03
C PHE A 113 4.50 6.39 -5.27
N ALA A 114 4.02 5.71 -4.24
CA ALA A 114 4.82 4.81 -3.41
C ALA A 114 5.33 3.60 -4.22
N TYR A 115 4.47 2.98 -5.03
CA TYR A 115 4.86 1.87 -5.89
C TYR A 115 5.99 2.25 -6.83
N THR A 116 5.88 3.41 -7.50
CA THR A 116 6.91 3.90 -8.43
C THR A 116 8.26 4.01 -7.74
N LEU A 117 8.33 4.66 -6.58
CA LEU A 117 9.57 4.83 -5.83
C LEU A 117 10.15 3.50 -5.35
N LEU A 118 9.33 2.65 -4.74
CA LEU A 118 9.78 1.33 -4.28
C LEU A 118 10.31 0.47 -5.42
N TRP A 119 9.61 0.46 -6.55
CA TRP A 119 10.03 -0.32 -7.72
C TRP A 119 11.36 0.17 -8.29
N LEU A 120 11.56 1.47 -8.43
CA LEU A 120 12.80 2.08 -8.89
C LEU A 120 14.00 1.67 -8.01
N HIS A 121 13.78 1.55 -6.72
CA HIS A 121 14.81 1.18 -5.74
C HIS A 121 14.92 -0.34 -5.49
N GLY A 122 14.18 -1.18 -6.22
CA GLY A 122 14.32 -2.64 -6.18
C GLY A 122 13.58 -3.34 -5.05
N TRP A 123 12.57 -2.68 -4.43
CA TRP A 123 11.79 -3.22 -3.32
C TRP A 123 10.77 -4.29 -3.71
N LYS A 124 10.56 -4.58 -4.99
CA LYS A 124 9.56 -5.55 -5.47
C LYS A 124 8.15 -5.28 -4.92
N PRO A 125 7.62 -4.06 -5.04
CA PRO A 125 6.33 -3.71 -4.48
C PRO A 125 5.18 -4.40 -5.21
N GLY A 126 4.02 -4.33 -4.63
CA GLY A 126 2.73 -4.60 -5.27
C GLY A 126 1.70 -3.62 -4.76
N ILE A 127 0.53 -3.57 -5.38
CA ILE A 127 -0.62 -2.88 -4.82
C ILE A 127 -1.64 -3.92 -4.38
N VAL A 128 -2.28 -3.67 -3.24
CA VAL A 128 -3.38 -4.46 -2.72
C VAL A 128 -4.56 -3.53 -2.49
N LEU A 129 -5.71 -3.94 -3.04
CA LEU A 129 -6.98 -3.29 -2.79
C LEU A 129 -7.60 -3.88 -1.52
N LEU A 130 -7.96 -3.04 -0.59
CA LEU A 130 -8.79 -3.37 0.56
C LEU A 130 -10.21 -2.96 0.23
N GLN A 131 -11.11 -3.94 0.12
CA GLN A 131 -12.48 -3.71 -0.29
C GLN A 131 -13.36 -3.41 0.90
N ALA A 132 -14.05 -2.27 0.87
CA ALA A 132 -15.10 -1.95 1.80
C ALA A 132 -16.41 -2.65 1.43
N GLY A 133 -17.19 -3.03 2.45
CA GLY A 133 -18.55 -3.52 2.25
C GLY A 133 -19.49 -2.41 1.77
N ASP A 134 -20.64 -2.83 1.29
CA ASP A 134 -21.70 -1.92 0.84
C ASP A 134 -22.19 -1.06 2.02
N ASN A 135 -21.64 0.12 2.11
CA ASN A 135 -22.05 1.13 3.07
C ASN A 135 -22.11 2.51 2.39
N LYS A 136 -22.79 3.44 3.04
CA LYS A 136 -23.02 4.79 2.53
C LYS A 136 -21.73 5.56 2.20
N TYR A 137 -20.59 5.12 2.70
CA TYR A 137 -19.28 5.78 2.57
C TYR A 137 -18.19 4.82 2.08
N GLY A 138 -18.60 3.66 1.51
CA GLY A 138 -17.72 2.58 1.10
C GLY A 138 -16.71 3.03 0.06
N GLU A 139 -15.61 3.56 0.54
CA GLU A 139 -14.43 3.83 -0.26
C GLU A 139 -13.45 2.69 -0.05
N ASP A 140 -13.06 2.03 -1.11
CA ASP A 140 -11.98 1.06 -1.07
C ASP A 140 -10.67 1.76 -0.70
N HIS A 141 -9.75 1.02 -0.10
CA HIS A 141 -8.47 1.57 0.29
C HIS A 141 -7.33 0.85 -0.43
N ASN A 142 -6.31 1.59 -0.84
CA ASN A 142 -5.15 1.06 -1.54
C ASN A 142 -3.91 1.12 -0.66
N ILE A 143 -3.22 -0.01 -0.55
CA ILE A 143 -1.96 -0.12 0.17
C ILE A 143 -0.86 -0.66 -0.74
N VAL A 144 0.38 -0.33 -0.44
CA VAL A 144 1.56 -0.86 -1.14
C VAL A 144 2.38 -1.66 -0.15
N PRO A 145 2.14 -2.98 -0.05
CA PRO A 145 2.96 -3.84 0.76
C PRO A 145 4.41 -3.85 0.31
N TYR A 146 5.31 -3.88 1.28
CA TYR A 146 6.73 -4.08 1.06
C TYR A 146 7.29 -5.07 2.06
N ARG A 147 8.34 -5.77 1.66
CA ARG A 147 9.03 -6.74 2.52
C ARG A 147 10.31 -6.15 3.10
N TYR A 148 10.48 -6.31 4.40
CA TYR A 148 11.74 -6.06 5.08
C TYR A 148 12.10 -7.26 5.95
N GLY A 149 13.24 -7.90 5.68
CA GLY A 149 13.59 -9.18 6.30
C GLY A 149 12.52 -10.26 6.00
N ASN A 150 11.95 -10.82 7.04
CA ASN A 150 10.89 -11.83 6.99
C ASN A 150 9.51 -11.25 7.34
N ARG A 151 9.30 -9.94 7.16
CA ARG A 151 8.09 -9.24 7.54
C ARG A 151 7.60 -8.33 6.44
N LEU A 152 6.31 -8.12 6.43
CA LEU A 152 5.63 -7.14 5.60
C LEU A 152 5.28 -5.90 6.40
N GLY A 153 5.47 -4.75 5.76
CA GLY A 153 4.85 -3.49 6.09
C GLY A 153 4.06 -3.00 4.89
N ALA A 154 3.46 -1.83 5.00
CA ALA A 154 2.79 -1.18 3.88
C ALA A 154 2.98 0.33 3.91
N ILE A 155 3.04 0.93 2.73
CA ILE A 155 2.86 2.36 2.53
C ILE A 155 1.39 2.57 2.15
N ALA A 156 0.76 3.57 2.74
CA ALA A 156 -0.60 3.94 2.40
C ALA A 156 -0.85 5.43 2.67
N MET A 157 -1.66 6.03 1.83
CA MET A 157 -2.15 7.39 2.00
C MET A 157 -3.62 7.37 2.42
N SER A 158 -3.95 8.05 3.50
CA SER A 158 -5.31 8.13 4.00
C SER A 158 -5.55 9.46 4.73
N ALA A 159 -6.81 9.91 4.73
CA ALA A 159 -7.28 10.95 5.62
C ALA A 159 -7.31 10.50 7.09
N TRP A 160 -7.35 9.18 7.32
CA TRP A 160 -7.45 8.55 8.63
C TRP A 160 -6.08 8.05 9.08
N GLU A 161 -5.64 8.46 10.26
CA GLU A 161 -4.31 8.13 10.78
C GLU A 161 -4.08 6.61 10.89
N THR A 162 -5.10 5.85 11.29
CA THR A 162 -5.00 4.40 11.44
C THR A 162 -4.96 3.64 10.12
N LEU A 163 -5.34 4.27 9.01
CA LEU A 163 -5.27 3.69 7.66
C LEU A 163 -4.02 4.07 6.89
N LYS A 164 -3.15 4.87 7.46
CA LYS A 164 -1.83 5.17 6.89
C LYS A 164 -0.90 3.96 6.94
N GLY A 165 0.31 4.13 6.47
CA GLY A 165 1.33 3.08 6.39
C GLY A 165 1.53 2.28 7.68
N LYS A 166 1.99 1.05 7.52
CA LYS A 166 2.26 0.11 8.62
C LYS A 166 3.72 -0.32 8.64
N PRO A 167 4.32 -0.46 9.83
CA PRO A 167 5.67 -0.97 9.97
C PRO A 167 5.78 -2.43 9.50
N PRO A 168 6.99 -2.92 9.13
CA PRO A 168 7.21 -4.27 8.67
C PRO A 168 7.26 -5.28 9.83
N VAL A 169 6.10 -5.56 10.42
CA VAL A 169 5.95 -6.46 11.57
C VAL A 169 5.06 -7.68 11.27
N TYR A 170 4.43 -7.74 10.11
CA TYR A 170 3.44 -8.75 9.76
C TYR A 170 4.08 -9.92 9.00
N PRO A 171 3.82 -11.18 9.41
CA PRO A 171 4.44 -12.34 8.79
C PRO A 171 3.85 -12.71 7.41
N SER A 172 2.62 -12.27 7.13
CA SER A 172 1.93 -12.53 5.86
C SER A 172 1.10 -11.32 5.42
N LEU A 173 0.64 -11.33 4.16
CA LEU A 173 -0.29 -10.32 3.66
C LEU A 173 -1.59 -10.34 4.44
N ARG A 174 -2.10 -11.52 4.76
CA ARG A 174 -3.30 -11.69 5.57
C ARG A 174 -3.15 -11.03 6.94
N ASP A 175 -2.03 -11.25 7.62
CA ASP A 175 -1.78 -10.64 8.94
C ASP A 175 -1.61 -9.13 8.86
N LEU A 176 -0.99 -8.62 7.79
CA LEU A 176 -0.92 -7.19 7.51
C LEU A 176 -2.33 -6.58 7.36
N VAL A 177 -3.20 -7.23 6.60
CA VAL A 177 -4.57 -6.74 6.39
C VAL A 177 -5.40 -6.83 7.67
N LEU A 178 -5.41 -7.98 8.34
CA LEU A 178 -6.21 -8.19 9.54
C LEU A 178 -5.71 -7.39 10.75
N GLY A 179 -4.40 -7.39 10.98
CA GLY A 179 -3.81 -6.72 12.14
C GLY A 179 -3.58 -5.23 11.91
N GLY A 180 -3.26 -4.84 10.68
CA GLY A 180 -2.89 -3.47 10.34
C GLY A 180 -4.07 -2.58 9.92
N TYR A 181 -5.09 -3.16 9.28
CA TYR A 181 -6.16 -2.38 8.64
C TYR A 181 -7.56 -2.77 9.08
N TYR A 182 -7.82 -4.03 9.37
CA TYR A 182 -9.17 -4.45 9.74
C TYR A 182 -9.63 -3.86 11.09
N PHE A 183 -8.84 -4.02 12.14
CA PHE A 183 -9.19 -3.50 13.47
C PHE A 183 -9.18 -1.98 13.57
N PRO A 184 -8.10 -1.30 13.15
CA PRO A 184 -8.08 0.17 13.16
C PRO A 184 -9.20 0.75 12.32
N PHE A 185 -9.47 0.12 11.18
CA PHE A 185 -10.50 0.53 10.24
C PHE A 185 -11.89 0.52 10.88
N THR A 186 -12.25 -0.57 11.55
CA THR A 186 -13.55 -0.68 12.21
C THR A 186 -13.68 0.21 13.42
N SER A 187 -12.62 0.40 14.21
CA SER A 187 -12.67 1.17 15.44
C SER A 187 -12.79 2.67 15.23
N GLU A 188 -12.13 3.22 14.21
CA GLU A 188 -12.21 4.66 13.89
C GLU A 188 -13.54 5.05 13.29
N LEU A 189 -14.18 4.13 12.59
CA LEU A 189 -15.41 4.41 11.88
C LEU A 189 -16.65 4.10 12.70
N GLU A 190 -16.49 3.50 13.86
CA GLU A 190 -17.58 3.25 14.81
C GLU A 190 -18.38 4.51 15.17
N PRO A 191 -17.79 5.70 15.39
CA PRO A 191 -18.54 6.92 15.63
C PRO A 191 -19.43 7.36 14.46
N TYR A 192 -19.14 6.88 13.26
CA TYR A 192 -19.88 7.16 12.04
C TYR A 192 -20.92 6.10 11.69
N GLN A 193 -21.27 5.24 12.65
CA GLN A 193 -22.37 4.27 12.60
C GLN A 193 -22.34 3.33 11.37
N GLY A 194 -21.51 2.30 11.44
CA GLY A 194 -21.52 1.19 10.49
C GLY A 194 -21.00 1.54 9.10
N VAL A 195 -20.18 2.55 9.05
CA VAL A 195 -19.69 3.15 7.82
C VAL A 195 -18.73 2.25 7.07
N TRP A 196 -17.96 1.43 7.75
CA TRP A 196 -16.92 0.67 7.11
C TRP A 196 -16.83 -0.76 7.65
N ASN A 197 -17.09 -1.71 6.78
CA ASN A 197 -16.71 -3.10 6.99
C ASN A 197 -15.71 -3.47 5.91
N LEU A 198 -14.49 -3.77 6.29
CA LEU A 198 -13.56 -4.41 5.38
C LEU A 198 -14.06 -5.81 5.10
N VAL A 199 -14.50 -6.08 3.86
CA VAL A 199 -15.06 -7.38 3.47
C VAL A 199 -14.04 -8.30 2.86
N GLY A 200 -12.91 -7.78 2.42
CA GLY A 200 -11.85 -8.58 1.83
C GLY A 200 -10.71 -7.75 1.25
N TYR A 201 -9.79 -8.42 0.60
CA TYR A 201 -8.67 -7.80 -0.09
C TYR A 201 -8.30 -8.57 -1.36
N SER A 202 -7.63 -7.90 -2.28
CA SER A 202 -7.13 -8.51 -3.52
C SER A 202 -5.79 -9.22 -3.30
N ASP A 203 -5.42 -10.10 -4.24
CA ASP A 203 -4.03 -10.51 -4.39
C ASP A 203 -3.13 -9.30 -4.65
N LYS A 204 -1.85 -9.47 -4.42
CA LYS A 204 -0.84 -8.49 -4.77
C LYS A 204 -0.76 -8.33 -6.30
N ILE A 205 -0.79 -7.09 -6.77
CA ILE A 205 -0.66 -6.77 -8.18
C ILE A 205 0.67 -6.08 -8.44
N ASP A 206 1.48 -6.68 -9.29
CA ASP A 206 2.66 -6.03 -9.84
C ASP A 206 2.26 -5.21 -11.07
N LEU A 207 2.28 -3.89 -10.92
CA LEU A 207 1.86 -2.98 -11.98
C LEU A 207 2.82 -2.97 -13.15
N VAL A 208 4.11 -3.16 -12.91
CA VAL A 208 5.11 -3.18 -14.00
C VAL A 208 5.01 -4.48 -14.78
N GLU A 209 4.81 -5.59 -14.13
CA GLU A 209 4.57 -6.86 -14.80
C GLU A 209 3.33 -6.79 -15.71
N LYS A 210 2.27 -6.12 -15.23
CA LYS A 210 0.99 -6.04 -15.95
C LYS A 210 0.93 -4.95 -17.03
N PHE A 211 1.47 -3.77 -16.76
CA PHE A 211 1.30 -2.57 -17.59
C PHE A 211 2.61 -1.98 -18.13
N GLY A 212 3.76 -2.58 -17.82
CA GLY A 212 5.06 -2.02 -18.15
C GLY A 212 5.39 -0.78 -17.32
N THR A 213 6.34 0.02 -17.77
CA THR A 213 6.86 1.20 -17.04
C THR A 213 6.41 2.54 -17.61
N ASP A 214 5.79 2.54 -18.76
CA ASP A 214 5.46 3.76 -19.53
C ASP A 214 4.54 4.74 -18.81
N TRP A 215 3.76 4.27 -17.85
CA TRP A 215 2.81 5.07 -17.07
C TRP A 215 3.49 5.89 -15.95
N MET A 216 4.68 5.49 -15.48
CA MET A 216 5.28 6.01 -14.24
C MET A 216 5.45 7.53 -14.22
N PHE A 217 5.96 8.09 -15.30
CA PHE A 217 6.27 9.53 -15.39
C PHE A 217 5.47 10.27 -16.45
N ARG A 218 4.54 9.59 -17.12
CA ARG A 218 3.67 10.27 -18.07
C ARG A 218 2.65 11.13 -17.31
N ALA A 219 2.58 12.38 -17.69
CA ALA A 219 1.57 13.32 -17.19
C ALA A 219 0.18 13.08 -17.81
N GLY A 220 0.03 12.07 -18.68
CA GLY A 220 -1.19 11.83 -19.44
C GLY A 220 -2.16 10.92 -18.70
N GLU A 221 -3.39 11.36 -18.55
CA GLU A 221 -4.49 10.68 -17.85
C GLU A 221 -4.79 9.26 -18.38
N LYS A 222 -4.57 9.00 -19.68
CA LYS A 222 -5.03 7.75 -20.29
C LYS A 222 -4.35 6.48 -19.75
N ALA A 223 -3.01 6.48 -19.59
CA ALA A 223 -2.31 5.28 -19.12
C ALA A 223 -2.65 4.95 -17.66
N LEU A 224 -2.90 5.99 -16.87
CA LEU A 224 -3.35 5.86 -15.49
C LEU A 224 -4.82 5.49 -15.41
N GLN A 225 -5.63 6.01 -16.34
CA GLN A 225 -7.03 5.64 -16.44
C GLN A 225 -7.18 4.15 -16.76
N ASP A 226 -6.36 3.57 -17.64
CA ASP A 226 -6.38 2.14 -17.94
C ASP A 226 -6.06 1.29 -16.69
N ILE A 227 -5.11 1.74 -15.87
CA ILE A 227 -4.78 1.10 -14.59
C ILE A 227 -5.94 1.25 -13.60
N TYR A 228 -6.52 2.43 -13.49
CA TYR A 228 -7.65 2.71 -12.62
C TYR A 228 -8.89 1.91 -13.05
N ASP A 229 -9.16 1.85 -14.34
CA ASP A 229 -10.27 1.09 -14.91
C ASP A 229 -10.13 -0.41 -14.66
N TYR A 230 -8.90 -0.93 -14.73
CA TYR A 230 -8.61 -2.30 -14.31
C TYR A 230 -8.91 -2.49 -12.82
N TYR A 231 -8.46 -1.56 -11.99
CA TYR A 231 -8.74 -1.59 -10.56
C TYR A 231 -10.23 -1.55 -10.24
N ALA A 232 -10.98 -0.68 -10.90
CA ALA A 232 -12.39 -0.47 -10.62
C ALA A 232 -13.31 -1.58 -11.19
N ARG A 233 -12.89 -2.27 -12.25
CA ARG A 233 -13.75 -3.22 -12.97
C ARG A 233 -13.30 -4.66 -12.87
N ASP A 234 -12.00 -4.90 -12.93
CA ASP A 234 -11.45 -6.24 -13.10
C ASP A 234 -10.79 -6.76 -11.81
N LEU A 235 -10.42 -5.86 -10.90
CA LEU A 235 -9.84 -6.25 -9.64
C LEU A 235 -10.94 -6.62 -8.66
N MET A 236 -11.09 -7.90 -8.46
CA MET A 236 -11.98 -8.44 -7.44
C MET A 236 -11.17 -8.85 -6.22
N CYS A 237 -11.73 -8.65 -5.03
CA CYS A 237 -11.18 -9.28 -3.85
C CYS A 237 -11.26 -10.79 -4.00
N THR A 238 -10.11 -11.42 -3.92
CA THR A 238 -9.98 -12.87 -3.94
C THR A 238 -10.04 -13.46 -2.54
N HIS A 239 -9.76 -12.63 -1.53
CA HIS A 239 -9.71 -12.99 -0.12
C HIS A 239 -10.83 -12.28 0.64
N LEU A 240 -11.91 -13.01 0.93
CA LEU A 240 -13.09 -12.45 1.58
C LEU A 240 -13.19 -12.82 3.05
N PHE A 241 -13.79 -11.93 3.83
CA PHE A 241 -14.15 -12.17 5.21
C PHE A 241 -15.65 -12.46 5.31
N ASN A 242 -16.02 -13.57 5.93
CA ASN A 242 -17.41 -13.77 6.28
C ASN A 242 -17.73 -12.99 7.55
N GLY A 243 -18.93 -12.50 7.75
CA GLY A 243 -19.38 -11.61 8.81
C GLY A 243 -18.96 -11.87 10.27
N SER A 244 -18.05 -12.82 10.54
CA SER A 244 -17.32 -12.90 11.79
C SER A 244 -15.90 -12.36 11.57
N ARG A 245 -15.47 -11.43 12.40
CA ARG A 245 -14.21 -10.66 12.34
C ARG A 245 -12.92 -11.46 12.05
N TYR A 246 -12.95 -12.79 12.06
CA TYR A 246 -11.77 -13.63 11.95
C TYR A 246 -11.96 -14.82 11.01
N ARG A 247 -13.08 -14.88 10.31
CA ARG A 247 -13.35 -15.99 9.43
C ARG A 247 -13.01 -15.61 8.02
N TYR A 248 -11.95 -16.19 7.56
CA TYR A 248 -11.47 -16.11 6.19
C TYR A 248 -12.21 -17.14 5.32
N ILE A 249 -12.67 -16.72 4.18
CA ILE A 249 -13.18 -17.61 3.15
C ILE A 249 -12.46 -17.31 1.84
N ASP A 250 -11.76 -18.31 1.31
CA ASP A 250 -11.10 -18.27 0.00
C ASP A 250 -12.11 -18.43 -1.15
N GLU A 251 -13.22 -17.68 -1.11
CA GLU A 251 -14.25 -17.78 -2.14
C GLU A 251 -14.50 -16.41 -2.76
N LYS A 252 -14.61 -16.38 -4.08
CA LYS A 252 -15.09 -15.18 -4.78
C LYS A 252 -16.52 -14.91 -4.33
N PRO A 253 -16.94 -13.63 -4.13
CA PRO A 253 -18.30 -13.32 -3.74
C PRO A 253 -19.26 -13.80 -4.83
N GLY A 254 -20.14 -14.75 -4.46
CA GLY A 254 -21.42 -14.83 -5.13
C GLY A 254 -22.26 -13.62 -4.70
N ALA A 255 -23.21 -13.18 -5.53
CA ALA A 255 -24.11 -12.06 -5.22
C ALA A 255 -24.77 -12.17 -3.83
N ASP A 256 -24.94 -13.38 -3.34
CA ASP A 256 -25.59 -13.69 -2.05
C ASP A 256 -24.69 -13.46 -0.83
N SER A 257 -23.36 -13.41 -0.98
CA SER A 257 -22.44 -13.21 0.14
C SER A 257 -22.32 -11.74 0.58
N LEU A 258 -22.73 -10.81 -0.27
CA LEU A 258 -22.78 -9.38 0.04
C LEU A 258 -24.08 -8.96 0.76
N GLU A 259 -25.16 -9.80 0.68
CA GLU A 259 -26.43 -9.49 1.33
C GLU A 259 -26.44 -9.78 2.85
N GLY A 260 -25.54 -10.63 3.33
CA GLY A 260 -25.44 -10.98 4.77
C GLY A 260 -24.98 -9.85 5.69
N GLY A 261 -24.51 -8.73 5.14
CA GLY A 261 -24.10 -7.53 5.89
C GLY A 261 -25.23 -6.52 6.14
N ARG A 262 -26.43 -6.76 5.65
CA ARG A 262 -27.56 -5.82 5.75
C ARG A 262 -28.39 -5.94 7.03
N GLU A 263 -28.21 -6.96 7.82
CA GLU A 263 -28.95 -7.12 9.06
C GLU A 263 -28.02 -6.96 10.27
N ARG A 264 -27.87 -5.70 10.73
CA ARG A 264 -28.04 -5.26 12.15
C ARG A 264 -27.61 -3.80 12.32
#